data_df847af0a630d81207db99c4711048b8
#
_entry.id   df847af0a630d81207db99c4711048b8
#
_cell.length_a   1.000
_cell.length_b   1.000
_cell.length_c   1.000
_cell.angle_alpha   90.00
_cell.angle_beta   90.00
_cell.angle_gamma   90.00
#
_symmetry.space_group_name_H-M   'P 1'
#
loop_
_entity.id
_entity.type
_entity.pdbx_description
1 polymer ?
#
loop_
_entity_poly.entity_id
_entity_poly.type
_entity_poly.pdbx_seq_one_letter_code
_entity_poly.pdbx_strand_id
1 'polypeptide(L)'
;MTTIDENSLRTPGHSLPGPLYTSAEAYRTDLAAVFDRSWLFVVTEPEIAEPGDYVTIALGRWSVVLIRDDDLTVRAFHNVCRHRGSRLLDPGSGSVGNIVCPYHQWTYDTSGRLLHAESSGAGFDRGPLSLRPVHVRSVSGLVFISLAADPPADFDDFAATVTPYLAPHRLAEAKVATQLDIVENGNWKLVMENNRECTHCGGHPELIRSLFPIYGYQADDISPRLRPAFERYTKAHQEFTATCSELDLPWKPVEELDSRLTGFRIEREPLDLAGESFTVDGKKACTRLLADFPTARLGRLSMHVQPNAWFHGLADHAVTFSVLPIAPDRTLLRTTWLVHKDAVEGRDYDLDRLTTVWRQTNDQDRTFVARAHAGVSDPAYVPGPYLPPEYQVDAFCSWYADRVTEHQQQ
;
A
#
# COMPACT_ATOMS: atom_id res chain seq x y z
N MET A 1 -9.01 -13.16 35.87
CA MET A 1 -7.77 -12.41 36.12
C MET A 1 -6.76 -12.93 35.12
N THR A 2 -6.64 -12.29 33.97
CA THR A 2 -5.64 -12.61 32.96
C THR A 2 -4.32 -12.04 33.47
N THR A 3 -3.34 -12.85 33.67
CA THR A 3 -1.96 -12.43 34.00
C THR A 3 -1.46 -11.62 32.84
N ILE A 4 -1.29 -10.30 33.01
CA ILE A 4 -0.60 -9.43 32.04
C ILE A 4 0.86 -9.90 32.10
N ASP A 5 1.35 -10.37 30.96
CA ASP A 5 2.78 -10.64 30.77
C ASP A 5 3.48 -9.26 30.80
N GLU A 6 4.31 -9.03 31.83
CA GLU A 6 5.02 -7.74 32.01
C GLU A 6 5.97 -7.41 30.85
N ASN A 7 6.20 -8.36 29.93
CA ASN A 7 6.98 -8.20 28.70
C ASN A 7 6.13 -7.89 27.46
N SER A 8 4.81 -7.78 27.55
CA SER A 8 3.96 -7.50 26.41
C SER A 8 4.01 -6.04 26.01
N LEU A 9 4.38 -5.75 24.76
CA LEU A 9 4.41 -4.40 24.18
C LEU A 9 3.04 -3.71 24.18
N ARG A 10 1.94 -4.45 24.33
CA ARG A 10 0.55 -3.96 24.32
C ARG A 10 -0.37 -4.82 25.17
N THR A 11 -1.49 -4.23 25.55
CA THR A 11 -2.65 -4.98 26.07
C THR A 11 -3.48 -5.46 24.87
N PRO A 12 -3.76 -6.77 24.68
CA PRO A 12 -4.63 -7.26 23.63
C PRO A 12 -6.00 -6.55 23.65
N GLY A 13 -6.54 -6.23 22.47
CA GLY A 13 -7.79 -5.51 22.32
C GLY A 13 -7.71 -4.02 22.67
N HIS A 14 -6.51 -3.43 22.81
CA HIS A 14 -6.31 -2.02 23.12
C HIS A 14 -5.31 -1.39 22.15
N SER A 15 -5.40 -0.07 21.98
CA SER A 15 -4.41 0.72 21.24
C SER A 15 -3.01 0.62 21.85
N LEU A 16 -1.99 0.96 21.09
CA LEU A 16 -0.61 0.89 21.53
C LEU A 16 -0.30 1.97 22.59
N PRO A 17 0.68 1.74 23.48
CA PRO A 17 1.20 2.77 24.37
C PRO A 17 1.75 3.98 23.61
N GLY A 18 1.51 5.21 24.13
CA GLY A 18 1.92 6.47 23.51
C GLY A 18 3.37 6.53 23.01
N PRO A 19 4.37 6.07 23.81
CA PRO A 19 5.77 6.05 23.35
C PRO A 19 6.04 5.28 22.07
N LEU A 20 5.22 4.25 21.74
CA LEU A 20 5.35 3.51 20.47
C LEU A 20 4.94 4.33 19.24
N TYR A 21 4.13 5.37 19.43
CA TYR A 21 3.78 6.31 18.36
C TYR A 21 4.71 7.52 18.28
N THR A 22 5.33 7.93 19.40
CA THR A 22 5.90 9.28 19.52
C THR A 22 7.41 9.31 19.69
N SER A 23 8.02 8.24 20.22
CA SER A 23 9.44 8.27 20.54
C SER A 23 10.33 8.02 19.30
N ALA A 24 11.48 8.72 19.26
CA ALA A 24 12.49 8.49 18.23
C ALA A 24 13.12 7.07 18.35
N GLU A 25 13.07 6.45 19.53
CA GLU A 25 13.55 5.09 19.75
C GLU A 25 12.60 4.09 19.10
N ALA A 26 11.29 4.20 19.37
CA ALA A 26 10.28 3.36 18.71
C ALA A 26 10.36 3.50 17.19
N TYR A 27 10.54 4.71 16.67
CA TYR A 27 10.71 4.92 15.23
C TYR A 27 11.93 4.18 14.66
N ARG A 28 13.07 4.19 15.37
CA ARG A 28 14.25 3.41 14.93
C ARG A 28 13.98 1.91 14.96
N THR A 29 13.27 1.46 15.98
CA THR A 29 12.85 0.06 16.10
C THR A 29 11.87 -0.32 14.99
N ASP A 30 10.90 0.53 14.66
CA ASP A 30 9.97 0.34 13.53
C ASP A 30 10.72 0.11 12.22
N LEU A 31 11.71 0.97 11.93
CA LEU A 31 12.52 0.81 10.73
C LEU A 31 13.27 -0.53 10.72
N ALA A 32 13.90 -0.90 11.83
CA ALA A 32 14.74 -2.10 11.92
C ALA A 32 13.94 -3.40 12.01
N ALA A 33 12.83 -3.40 12.75
CA ALA A 33 12.02 -4.59 13.01
C ALA A 33 10.96 -4.86 11.94
N VAL A 34 10.42 -3.79 11.35
CA VAL A 34 9.31 -3.86 10.41
C VAL A 34 9.78 -3.57 8.98
N PHE A 35 10.22 -2.34 8.69
CA PHE A 35 10.47 -1.92 7.31
C PHE A 35 11.72 -2.55 6.68
N ASP A 36 12.78 -2.78 7.44
CA ASP A 36 14.00 -3.44 6.94
C ASP A 36 13.80 -4.95 6.73
N ARG A 37 12.69 -5.54 7.23
CA ARG A 37 12.46 -6.99 7.27
C ARG A 37 11.21 -7.48 6.55
N SER A 38 10.34 -6.59 6.11
CA SER A 38 9.08 -6.93 5.44
C SER A 38 9.18 -6.82 3.93
N TRP A 39 8.20 -7.37 3.23
CA TRP A 39 7.87 -7.00 1.87
C TRP A 39 7.07 -5.71 1.88
N LEU A 40 7.55 -4.70 1.16
CA LEU A 40 6.95 -3.37 1.11
C LEU A 40 6.41 -3.10 -0.28
N PHE A 41 5.14 -2.78 -0.39
CA PHE A 41 4.59 -2.23 -1.62
C PHE A 41 5.17 -0.84 -1.86
N VAL A 42 5.67 -0.58 -3.07
CA VAL A 42 6.37 0.67 -3.37
C VAL A 42 5.87 1.38 -4.63
N VAL A 43 5.58 0.66 -5.70
CA VAL A 43 5.09 1.21 -6.98
C VAL A 43 4.20 0.20 -7.69
N THR A 44 3.54 0.65 -8.74
CA THR A 44 2.89 -0.23 -9.73
C THR A 44 3.76 -0.37 -10.96
N GLU A 45 3.66 -1.48 -11.71
CA GLU A 45 4.43 -1.66 -12.94
C GLU A 45 4.22 -0.56 -13.98
N PRO A 46 3.01 0.02 -14.15
CA PRO A 46 2.79 1.18 -15.02
C PRO A 46 3.58 2.45 -14.66
N GLU A 47 4.13 2.56 -13.45
CA GLU A 47 4.99 3.70 -13.06
C GLU A 47 6.41 3.57 -13.62
N ILE A 48 6.79 2.38 -14.07
CA ILE A 48 8.08 2.03 -14.70
C ILE A 48 7.80 1.13 -15.90
N ALA A 49 7.05 1.63 -16.89
CA ALA A 49 6.48 0.83 -17.96
C ALA A 49 7.51 0.43 -19.03
N GLU A 50 8.40 1.35 -19.39
CA GLU A 50 9.32 1.20 -20.52
C GLU A 50 10.76 0.92 -20.04
N PRO A 51 11.59 0.24 -20.83
CA PRO A 51 13.00 0.04 -20.54
C PRO A 51 13.72 1.35 -20.18
N GLY A 52 14.44 1.33 -19.06
CA GLY A 52 15.12 2.50 -18.52
C GLY A 52 14.28 3.38 -17.59
N ASP A 53 12.95 3.22 -17.56
CA ASP A 53 12.12 3.94 -16.59
C ASP A 53 12.49 3.54 -15.17
N TYR A 54 12.62 4.53 -14.30
CA TYR A 54 12.98 4.31 -12.91
C TYR A 54 12.15 5.15 -11.93
N VAL A 55 12.08 4.67 -10.70
CA VAL A 55 11.58 5.40 -9.53
C VAL A 55 12.58 5.21 -8.39
N THR A 56 12.85 6.29 -7.64
CA THR A 56 13.62 6.22 -6.41
C THR A 56 12.72 6.22 -5.19
N ILE A 57 13.00 5.32 -4.24
CA ILE A 57 12.27 5.20 -2.97
C ILE A 57 13.23 5.57 -1.83
N ALA A 58 12.78 6.49 -0.97
CA ALA A 58 13.46 6.83 0.27
C ALA A 58 12.71 6.19 1.46
N LEU A 59 13.43 5.42 2.28
CA LEU A 59 12.87 4.77 3.46
C LEU A 59 13.90 4.81 4.60
N GLY A 60 13.64 5.62 5.62
CA GLY A 60 14.60 5.82 6.72
C GLY A 60 15.97 6.22 6.19
N ARG A 61 16.98 5.37 6.44
CA ARG A 61 18.36 5.57 5.93
C ARG A 61 18.58 5.05 4.51
N TRP A 62 17.63 4.27 3.98
CA TRP A 62 17.76 3.61 2.68
C TRP A 62 17.31 4.50 1.53
N SER A 63 17.94 4.33 0.40
CA SER A 63 17.46 4.80 -0.89
C SER A 63 17.62 3.66 -1.89
N VAL A 64 16.55 3.36 -2.56
CA VAL A 64 16.43 2.28 -3.53
C VAL A 64 16.07 2.88 -4.88
N VAL A 65 16.64 2.36 -5.96
CA VAL A 65 16.21 2.58 -7.34
C VAL A 65 15.48 1.34 -7.80
N LEU A 66 14.24 1.50 -8.24
CA LEU A 66 13.55 0.51 -9.06
C LEU A 66 13.68 0.95 -10.51
N ILE A 67 13.98 0.01 -11.40
CA ILE A 67 14.19 0.30 -12.81
C ILE A 67 13.63 -0.84 -13.67
N ARG A 68 13.04 -0.51 -14.80
CA ARG A 68 12.71 -1.48 -15.85
C ARG A 68 13.97 -1.78 -16.66
N ASP A 69 14.43 -3.01 -16.63
CA ASP A 69 15.57 -3.44 -17.42
C ASP A 69 15.20 -3.66 -18.91
N ASP A 70 16.20 -3.75 -19.78
CA ASP A 70 16.01 -3.99 -21.22
C ASP A 70 15.29 -5.32 -21.52
N ASP A 71 15.35 -6.29 -20.60
CA ASP A 71 14.62 -7.57 -20.69
C ASP A 71 13.17 -7.48 -20.15
N LEU A 72 12.67 -6.26 -19.87
CA LEU A 72 11.38 -5.95 -19.26
C LEU A 72 11.21 -6.43 -17.82
N THR A 73 12.27 -6.93 -17.19
CA THR A 73 12.24 -7.30 -15.78
C THR A 73 12.34 -6.04 -14.89
N VAL A 74 11.55 -5.97 -13.84
CA VAL A 74 11.73 -4.94 -12.80
C VAL A 74 12.89 -5.36 -11.90
N ARG A 75 13.90 -4.49 -11.78
CA ARG A 75 15.03 -4.66 -10.89
C ARG A 75 15.05 -3.57 -9.81
N ALA A 76 15.67 -3.87 -8.69
CA ALA A 76 15.85 -2.91 -7.62
C ALA A 76 17.31 -2.95 -7.11
N PHE A 77 17.86 -1.78 -6.84
CA PHE A 77 19.22 -1.62 -6.34
C PHE A 77 19.28 -0.57 -5.23
N HIS A 78 20.24 -0.74 -4.31
CA HIS A 78 20.61 0.38 -3.45
C HIS A 78 21.14 1.52 -4.31
N ASN A 79 20.58 2.72 -4.13
CA ASN A 79 20.94 3.94 -4.88
C ASN A 79 22.29 4.52 -4.42
N VAL A 80 23.33 3.69 -4.47
CA VAL A 80 24.66 3.99 -3.92
C VAL A 80 25.74 3.48 -4.86
N CYS A 81 26.60 4.37 -5.34
CA CYS A 81 27.74 4.04 -6.19
C CYS A 81 28.74 3.14 -5.47
N ARG A 82 29.20 2.10 -6.15
CA ARG A 82 30.15 1.10 -5.62
C ARG A 82 31.58 1.64 -5.48
N HIS A 83 31.88 2.83 -6.03
CA HIS A 83 33.19 3.45 -5.92
C HIS A 83 33.38 4.10 -4.53
N ARG A 84 32.69 5.20 -4.26
CA ARG A 84 32.86 6.01 -3.03
C ARG A 84 31.51 6.43 -2.42
N GLY A 85 30.44 5.67 -2.68
CA GLY A 85 29.16 5.82 -2.00
C GLY A 85 28.31 7.03 -2.43
N SER A 86 28.65 7.69 -3.56
CA SER A 86 27.77 8.76 -4.07
C SER A 86 26.37 8.23 -4.38
N ARG A 87 25.34 9.06 -4.12
CA ARG A 87 24.01 8.84 -4.65
C ARG A 87 24.05 8.80 -6.17
N LEU A 88 23.35 7.87 -6.80
CA LEU A 88 23.38 7.66 -8.25
C LEU A 88 22.31 8.48 -8.96
N LEU A 89 21.06 8.38 -8.50
CA LEU A 89 19.90 9.06 -9.05
C LEU A 89 19.24 9.92 -7.96
N ASP A 90 18.75 11.10 -8.37
CA ASP A 90 18.03 12.01 -7.49
C ASP A 90 16.64 11.46 -7.13
N PRO A 91 16.02 11.95 -6.03
CA PRO A 91 14.65 11.58 -5.67
C PRO A 91 13.65 11.88 -6.80
N GLY A 92 12.75 10.93 -7.07
CA GLY A 92 11.71 11.05 -8.08
C GLY A 92 11.68 9.90 -9.06
N SER A 93 11.22 10.17 -10.27
CA SER A 93 11.13 9.22 -11.38
C SER A 93 11.74 9.82 -12.65
N GLY A 94 12.09 8.96 -13.60
CA GLY A 94 12.63 9.37 -14.90
C GLY A 94 12.96 8.16 -15.75
N SER A 95 13.73 8.39 -16.82
CA SER A 95 14.20 7.33 -17.71
C SER A 95 15.69 7.52 -18.03
N VAL A 96 16.46 6.44 -18.02
CA VAL A 96 17.90 6.44 -18.33
C VAL A 96 18.27 5.20 -19.15
N GLY A 97 19.18 5.37 -20.13
CA GLY A 97 19.75 4.22 -20.81
C GLY A 97 20.82 3.50 -19.99
N ASN A 98 21.53 4.22 -19.13
CA ASN A 98 22.49 3.72 -18.17
C ASN A 98 22.48 4.58 -16.92
N ILE A 99 22.82 3.98 -15.78
CA ILE A 99 22.93 4.69 -14.50
C ILE A 99 24.37 5.23 -14.39
N VAL A 100 24.55 6.53 -14.55
CA VAL A 100 25.86 7.19 -14.51
C VAL A 100 26.04 7.91 -13.17
N CYS A 101 27.09 7.53 -12.44
CA CYS A 101 27.43 8.18 -11.18
C CYS A 101 27.88 9.64 -11.43
N PRO A 102 27.22 10.65 -10.79
CA PRO A 102 27.56 12.05 -11.04
C PRO A 102 28.94 12.47 -10.51
N TYR A 103 29.56 11.63 -9.66
CA TYR A 103 30.82 12.00 -9.03
C TYR A 103 32.05 11.67 -9.90
N HIS A 104 32.21 10.41 -10.34
CA HIS A 104 33.37 9.95 -11.11
C HIS A 104 32.99 9.16 -12.36
N GLN A 105 31.78 9.37 -12.88
CA GLN A 105 31.29 8.79 -14.14
C GLN A 105 31.30 7.25 -14.20
N TRP A 106 31.31 6.56 -13.04
CA TRP A 106 31.09 5.12 -13.04
C TRP A 106 29.73 4.83 -13.63
N THR A 107 29.70 4.00 -14.67
CA THR A 107 28.49 3.74 -15.45
C THR A 107 28.05 2.30 -15.28
N TYR A 108 26.79 2.13 -14.92
CA TYR A 108 26.12 0.84 -14.76
C TYR A 108 25.01 0.71 -15.79
N ASP A 109 24.81 -0.52 -16.33
CA ASP A 109 23.60 -0.79 -17.11
C ASP A 109 22.36 -0.94 -16.22
N THR A 110 21.20 -1.11 -16.84
CA THR A 110 19.91 -1.28 -16.16
C THR A 110 19.83 -2.59 -15.37
N SER A 111 20.68 -3.58 -15.66
CA SER A 111 20.86 -4.80 -14.85
C SER A 111 21.75 -4.58 -13.62
N GLY A 112 22.30 -3.38 -13.42
CA GLY A 112 23.19 -3.02 -12.32
C GLY A 112 24.65 -3.41 -12.52
N ARG A 113 25.03 -3.95 -13.68
CA ARG A 113 26.39 -4.35 -13.97
C ARG A 113 27.27 -3.13 -14.26
N LEU A 114 28.48 -3.06 -13.70
CA LEU A 114 29.44 -2.00 -13.97
C LEU A 114 30.02 -2.13 -15.39
N LEU A 115 29.68 -1.19 -16.27
CA LEU A 115 30.16 -1.14 -17.65
C LEU A 115 31.49 -0.38 -17.77
N HIS A 116 31.57 0.80 -17.10
CA HIS A 116 32.70 1.71 -17.23
C HIS A 116 33.12 2.27 -15.87
N ALA A 117 34.44 2.33 -15.67
CA ALA A 117 35.09 3.01 -14.55
C ALA A 117 36.30 3.73 -15.15
N GLU A 118 36.26 5.08 -15.16
CA GLU A 118 37.35 5.89 -15.74
C GLU A 118 38.69 5.61 -15.03
N SER A 119 39.78 5.65 -15.79
CA SER A 119 41.11 5.44 -15.31
C SER A 119 41.38 4.03 -14.68
N SER A 120 40.47 3.09 -14.86
CA SER A 120 40.72 1.70 -14.48
C SER A 120 41.76 1.07 -15.39
N GLY A 121 42.88 0.59 -14.83
CA GLY A 121 43.95 -0.02 -15.57
C GLY A 121 43.55 -1.36 -16.23
N ALA A 122 44.43 -1.87 -17.11
CA ALA A 122 44.26 -3.21 -17.67
C ALA A 122 44.23 -4.25 -16.54
N GLY A 123 43.18 -5.10 -16.53
CA GLY A 123 42.99 -6.12 -15.48
C GLY A 123 42.09 -5.71 -14.32
N PHE A 124 41.50 -4.51 -14.35
CA PHE A 124 40.48 -4.10 -13.35
C PHE A 124 39.24 -4.99 -13.44
N ASP A 125 38.98 -5.76 -12.39
CA ASP A 125 37.80 -6.63 -12.32
C ASP A 125 36.55 -5.80 -11.92
N ARG A 126 35.61 -5.68 -12.84
CA ARG A 126 34.33 -4.97 -12.67
C ARG A 126 33.23 -5.82 -12.02
N GLY A 127 33.30 -7.14 -12.10
CA GLY A 127 32.26 -8.06 -11.69
C GLY A 127 31.77 -7.83 -10.24
N PRO A 128 32.68 -7.80 -9.24
CA PRO A 128 32.29 -7.57 -7.83
C PRO A 128 31.78 -6.16 -7.54
N LEU A 129 31.88 -5.25 -8.51
CA LEU A 129 31.56 -3.83 -8.36
C LEU A 129 30.21 -3.45 -9.01
N SER A 130 29.40 -4.43 -9.40
CA SER A 130 28.01 -4.25 -9.79
C SER A 130 27.18 -3.67 -8.64
N LEU A 131 26.08 -2.98 -8.93
CA LEU A 131 25.17 -2.41 -7.92
C LEU A 131 24.69 -3.53 -6.98
N ARG A 132 24.49 -3.18 -5.71
CA ARG A 132 23.93 -4.11 -4.73
C ARG A 132 22.43 -4.25 -4.99
N PRO A 133 21.94 -5.47 -5.28
CA PRO A 133 20.53 -5.68 -5.52
C PRO A 133 19.73 -5.53 -4.25
N VAL A 134 18.46 -5.16 -4.42
CA VAL A 134 17.40 -5.23 -3.43
C VAL A 134 16.40 -6.28 -3.92
N HIS A 135 15.87 -7.09 -3.03
CA HIS A 135 14.86 -8.09 -3.41
C HIS A 135 13.63 -7.39 -3.96
N VAL A 136 13.13 -7.86 -5.10
CA VAL A 136 11.94 -7.32 -5.77
C VAL A 136 11.04 -8.47 -6.23
N ARG A 137 9.74 -8.27 -6.08
CA ARG A 137 8.68 -9.17 -6.53
C ARG A 137 7.54 -8.36 -7.12
N SER A 138 6.87 -8.89 -8.12
CA SER A 138 5.64 -8.33 -8.67
C SER A 138 4.49 -9.32 -8.55
N VAL A 139 3.31 -8.82 -8.19
CA VAL A 139 2.06 -9.57 -8.12
C VAL A 139 1.00 -8.80 -8.87
N SER A 140 0.61 -9.28 -10.05
CA SER A 140 -0.45 -8.69 -10.88
C SER A 140 -0.27 -7.18 -11.13
N GLY A 141 0.98 -6.72 -11.30
CA GLY A 141 1.29 -5.32 -11.55
C GLY A 141 1.57 -4.48 -10.30
N LEU A 142 1.50 -5.05 -9.10
CA LEU A 142 1.90 -4.42 -7.83
C LEU A 142 3.33 -4.85 -7.50
N VAL A 143 4.24 -3.90 -7.30
CA VAL A 143 5.66 -4.16 -7.09
C VAL A 143 6.03 -3.99 -5.62
N PHE A 144 6.65 -5.02 -5.07
CA PHE A 144 7.12 -5.11 -3.69
C PHE A 144 8.64 -5.24 -3.65
N ILE A 145 9.26 -4.62 -2.64
CA ILE A 145 10.68 -4.79 -2.33
C ILE A 145 10.89 -5.31 -0.91
N SER A 146 12.01 -5.96 -0.66
CA SER A 146 12.47 -6.24 0.70
C SER A 146 13.93 -5.87 0.85
N LEU A 147 14.24 -5.17 1.95
CA LEU A 147 15.59 -4.75 2.32
C LEU A 147 16.31 -5.81 3.18
N ALA A 148 15.60 -6.86 3.58
CA ALA A 148 16.16 -7.97 4.34
C ALA A 148 17.21 -8.73 3.53
N ALA A 149 18.25 -9.23 4.19
CA ALA A 149 19.19 -10.17 3.57
C ALA A 149 18.48 -11.47 3.16
N ASP A 150 17.60 -11.93 4.06
CA ASP A 150 16.71 -13.08 3.86
C ASP A 150 15.27 -12.58 3.98
N PRO A 151 14.58 -12.29 2.86
CA PRO A 151 13.22 -11.75 2.89
C PRO A 151 12.21 -12.78 3.39
N PRO A 152 11.04 -12.35 3.91
CA PRO A 152 9.99 -13.26 4.34
C PRO A 152 9.64 -14.31 3.28
N ALA A 153 9.68 -15.58 3.68
CA ALA A 153 9.49 -16.72 2.77
C ALA A 153 8.03 -16.95 2.36
N ASP A 154 7.08 -16.30 3.04
CA ASP A 154 5.64 -16.46 2.84
C ASP A 154 5.07 -15.67 1.65
N PHE A 155 5.93 -14.92 0.92
CA PHE A 155 5.48 -14.06 -0.17
C PHE A 155 4.86 -14.83 -1.34
N ASP A 156 5.40 -15.99 -1.67
CA ASP A 156 4.88 -16.79 -2.79
C ASP A 156 3.48 -17.33 -2.46
N ASP A 157 3.19 -17.68 -1.21
CA ASP A 157 1.85 -18.08 -0.76
C ASP A 157 0.89 -16.89 -0.74
N PHE A 158 1.36 -15.73 -0.25
CA PHE A 158 0.60 -14.47 -0.37
C PHE A 158 0.23 -14.18 -1.83
N ALA A 159 1.22 -14.21 -2.72
CA ALA A 159 1.02 -13.95 -4.14
C ALA A 159 0.02 -14.94 -4.78
N ALA A 160 0.16 -16.23 -4.49
CA ALA A 160 -0.75 -17.26 -4.97
C ALA A 160 -2.21 -17.03 -4.51
N THR A 161 -2.39 -16.57 -3.28
CA THR A 161 -3.72 -16.30 -2.71
C THR A 161 -4.38 -15.05 -3.31
N VAL A 162 -3.63 -13.96 -3.50
CA VAL A 162 -4.22 -12.68 -3.98
C VAL A 162 -4.32 -12.58 -5.50
N THR A 163 -3.52 -13.34 -6.25
CA THR A 163 -3.52 -13.31 -7.74
C THR A 163 -4.88 -13.55 -8.35
N PRO A 164 -5.71 -14.54 -7.93
CA PRO A 164 -7.03 -14.74 -8.50
C PRO A 164 -7.97 -13.52 -8.38
N TYR A 165 -7.79 -12.69 -7.36
CA TYR A 165 -8.55 -11.47 -7.15
C TYR A 165 -8.03 -10.31 -8.01
N LEU A 166 -6.71 -10.17 -8.12
CA LEU A 166 -6.03 -9.04 -8.77
C LEU A 166 -5.91 -9.21 -10.29
N ALA A 167 -5.56 -10.41 -10.76
CA ALA A 167 -5.27 -10.68 -12.16
C ALA A 167 -6.39 -10.26 -13.14
N PRO A 168 -7.70 -10.39 -12.80
CA PRO A 168 -8.76 -9.93 -13.68
C PRO A 168 -8.71 -8.43 -14.02
N HIS A 169 -8.05 -7.60 -13.18
CA HIS A 169 -7.95 -6.15 -13.42
C HIS A 169 -6.81 -5.77 -14.38
N ARG A 170 -5.90 -6.69 -14.73
CA ARG A 170 -4.77 -6.46 -15.65
C ARG A 170 -3.98 -5.20 -15.33
N LEU A 171 -3.63 -4.99 -14.05
CA LEU A 171 -3.00 -3.73 -13.60
C LEU A 171 -1.64 -3.47 -14.26
N ALA A 172 -0.89 -4.51 -14.63
CA ALA A 172 0.39 -4.36 -15.34
C ALA A 172 0.22 -3.75 -16.74
N GLU A 173 -0.98 -3.89 -17.36
CA GLU A 173 -1.30 -3.31 -18.65
C GLU A 173 -1.95 -1.93 -18.55
N ALA A 174 -2.26 -1.45 -17.33
CA ALA A 174 -2.88 -0.15 -17.10
C ALA A 174 -1.88 1.00 -17.34
N LYS A 175 -2.34 2.22 -17.21
CA LYS A 175 -1.47 3.39 -17.13
C LYS A 175 -1.79 4.22 -15.89
N VAL A 176 -0.78 4.95 -15.41
CA VAL A 176 -0.96 5.96 -14.37
C VAL A 176 -1.73 7.15 -14.95
N ALA A 177 -2.90 7.44 -14.39
CA ALA A 177 -3.65 8.65 -14.69
C ALA A 177 -3.08 9.84 -13.92
N THR A 178 -2.81 9.66 -12.64
CA THR A 178 -2.19 10.66 -11.76
C THR A 178 -1.67 10.02 -10.48
N GLN A 179 -0.82 10.75 -9.78
CA GLN A 179 -0.28 10.38 -8.48
C GLN A 179 -0.32 11.59 -7.54
N LEU A 180 -0.58 11.35 -6.26
CA LEU A 180 -0.62 12.37 -5.23
C LEU A 180 0.20 11.90 -4.02
N ASP A 181 1.17 12.72 -3.61
CA ASP A 181 1.94 12.55 -2.39
C ASP A 181 1.45 13.52 -1.31
N ILE A 182 1.08 12.99 -0.15
CA ILE A 182 0.65 13.75 1.02
C ILE A 182 1.59 13.41 2.18
N VAL A 183 2.09 14.43 2.87
CA VAL A 183 2.76 14.24 4.14
C VAL A 183 1.74 14.42 5.26
N GLU A 184 1.48 13.36 5.98
CA GLU A 184 0.63 13.36 7.16
C GLU A 184 1.45 13.68 8.41
N ASN A 185 0.89 14.53 9.29
CA ASN A 185 1.50 14.91 10.56
C ASN A 185 1.11 13.90 11.65
N GLY A 186 1.62 12.71 11.53
CA GLY A 186 1.39 11.60 12.45
C GLY A 186 2.29 10.41 12.18
N ASN A 187 2.36 9.52 13.15
CA ASN A 187 3.10 8.28 13.05
C ASN A 187 2.47 7.34 12.02
N TRP A 188 3.30 6.60 11.28
CA TRP A 188 2.86 5.66 10.24
C TRP A 188 1.85 4.61 10.73
N LYS A 189 1.95 4.19 12.01
CA LYS A 189 1.00 3.24 12.60
C LYS A 189 -0.41 3.84 12.68
N LEU A 190 -0.55 5.11 13.07
CA LEU A 190 -1.84 5.79 13.10
C LEU A 190 -2.47 5.91 11.69
N VAL A 191 -1.65 6.11 10.66
CA VAL A 191 -2.12 6.11 9.25
C VAL A 191 -2.64 4.72 8.86
N MET A 192 -1.90 3.66 9.24
CA MET A 192 -2.32 2.28 8.94
C MET A 192 -3.54 1.85 9.76
N GLU A 193 -3.62 2.23 11.03
CA GLU A 193 -4.77 1.96 11.91
C GLU A 193 -6.03 2.63 11.38
N ASN A 194 -5.95 3.91 10.99
CA ASN A 194 -7.05 4.67 10.42
C ASN A 194 -7.66 3.94 9.21
N ASN A 195 -6.85 3.37 8.33
CA ASN A 195 -7.34 2.68 7.14
C ASN A 195 -7.90 1.25 7.43
N ARG A 196 -7.74 0.70 8.63
CA ARG A 196 -8.18 -0.67 8.95
C ARG A 196 -9.64 -0.76 9.42
N GLU A 197 -10.31 0.35 9.61
CA GLU A 197 -11.70 0.39 10.01
C GLU A 197 -12.43 1.55 9.32
N CYS A 198 -13.76 1.60 9.40
CA CYS A 198 -14.57 2.65 8.77
C CYS A 198 -15.65 3.20 9.72
N THR A 199 -15.45 3.07 11.04
CA THR A 199 -16.38 3.63 12.03
C THR A 199 -16.35 5.16 12.01
N HIS A 200 -15.19 5.76 11.64
CA HIS A 200 -15.00 7.19 11.42
C HIS A 200 -15.46 7.67 10.03
N CYS A 201 -15.77 6.77 9.08
CA CYS A 201 -16.14 7.14 7.70
C CYS A 201 -17.40 8.01 7.60
N GLY A 202 -18.18 8.13 8.66
CA GLY A 202 -19.21 9.16 8.76
C GLY A 202 -18.68 10.60 8.63
N GLY A 203 -17.38 10.81 8.82
CA GLY A 203 -16.65 12.06 8.59
C GLY A 203 -16.20 12.28 7.14
N HIS A 204 -16.43 11.33 6.22
CA HIS A 204 -16.05 11.37 4.81
C HIS A 204 -17.28 11.47 3.90
N PRO A 205 -17.88 12.65 3.72
CA PRO A 205 -19.17 12.81 3.03
C PRO A 205 -19.12 12.37 1.56
N GLU A 206 -17.97 12.37 0.92
CA GLU A 206 -17.79 11.91 -0.45
C GLU A 206 -17.70 10.38 -0.52
N LEU A 207 -16.91 9.75 0.36
CA LEU A 207 -16.68 8.31 0.39
C LEU A 207 -17.91 7.54 0.86
N ILE A 208 -18.51 7.98 1.98
CA ILE A 208 -19.62 7.25 2.63
C ILE A 208 -20.83 7.09 1.72
N ARG A 209 -20.99 7.95 0.71
CA ARG A 209 -22.10 7.87 -0.24
C ARG A 209 -22.02 6.62 -1.13
N SER A 210 -20.82 6.20 -1.48
CA SER A 210 -20.59 4.99 -2.30
C SER A 210 -20.47 3.70 -1.48
N LEU A 211 -20.38 3.82 -0.16
CA LEU A 211 -20.31 2.69 0.76
C LEU A 211 -21.65 2.44 1.44
N PHE A 212 -21.91 1.18 1.74
CA PHE A 212 -23.00 0.85 2.68
C PHE A 212 -22.49 1.16 4.10
N PRO A 213 -23.22 1.98 4.88
CA PRO A 213 -22.76 2.42 6.21
C PRO A 213 -22.93 1.31 7.27
N ILE A 214 -22.51 0.12 6.94
CA ILE A 214 -22.60 -1.11 7.78
C ILE A 214 -21.24 -1.80 7.89
N TYR A 215 -20.17 -1.16 7.43
CA TYR A 215 -18.82 -1.71 7.42
C TYR A 215 -18.38 -2.14 8.83
N GLY A 216 -17.93 -3.40 8.98
CA GLY A 216 -17.52 -3.98 10.25
C GLY A 216 -18.64 -4.43 11.19
N TYR A 217 -19.93 -4.12 10.90
CA TYR A 217 -21.05 -4.58 11.70
C TYR A 217 -21.58 -5.94 11.24
N GLN A 218 -21.90 -6.80 12.19
CA GLN A 218 -22.60 -8.07 11.94
C GLN A 218 -24.13 -7.84 11.92
N ALA A 219 -24.87 -8.78 11.30
CA ALA A 219 -26.32 -8.67 11.16
C ALA A 219 -27.07 -8.48 12.49
N ASP A 220 -26.59 -9.14 13.54
CA ASP A 220 -27.20 -9.10 14.88
C ASP A 220 -26.90 -7.80 15.63
N ASP A 221 -25.87 -7.04 15.22
CA ASP A 221 -25.41 -5.80 15.86
C ASP A 221 -25.99 -4.55 15.18
N ILE A 222 -26.77 -4.71 14.09
CA ILE A 222 -27.29 -3.60 13.30
C ILE A 222 -28.38 -2.86 14.07
N SER A 223 -28.09 -1.59 14.38
CA SER A 223 -29.09 -0.71 15.03
C SER A 223 -30.31 -0.49 14.14
N PRO A 224 -31.50 -0.20 14.74
CA PRO A 224 -32.73 0.09 13.98
C PRO A 224 -32.55 1.21 12.93
N ARG A 225 -31.67 2.18 13.20
CA ARG A 225 -31.34 3.29 12.27
C ARG A 225 -30.64 2.79 11.01
N LEU A 226 -29.77 1.79 11.12
CA LEU A 226 -29.00 1.26 10.00
C LEU A 226 -29.70 0.11 9.26
N ARG A 227 -30.80 -0.41 9.78
CA ARG A 227 -31.56 -1.51 9.18
C ARG A 227 -31.94 -1.29 7.71
N PRO A 228 -32.44 -0.10 7.27
CA PRO A 228 -32.72 0.12 5.86
C PRO A 228 -31.48 0.07 4.96
N ALA A 229 -30.32 0.50 5.47
CA ALA A 229 -29.05 0.38 4.74
C ALA A 229 -28.61 -1.09 4.64
N PHE A 230 -28.78 -1.86 5.70
CA PHE A 230 -28.47 -3.28 5.72
C PHE A 230 -29.35 -4.09 4.76
N GLU A 231 -30.64 -3.77 4.67
CA GLU A 231 -31.56 -4.42 3.71
C GLU A 231 -31.13 -4.12 2.27
N ARG A 232 -30.75 -2.87 1.96
CA ARG A 232 -30.21 -2.52 0.63
C ARG A 232 -28.90 -3.26 0.34
N TYR A 233 -28.00 -3.33 1.32
CA TYR A 233 -26.75 -4.08 1.22
C TYR A 233 -27.02 -5.56 0.91
N THR A 234 -27.90 -6.20 1.68
CA THR A 234 -28.23 -7.64 1.50
C THR A 234 -28.70 -7.91 0.08
N LYS A 235 -29.58 -7.06 -0.46
CA LYS A 235 -30.04 -7.18 -1.84
C LYS A 235 -28.90 -6.97 -2.85
N ALA A 236 -28.15 -5.87 -2.69
CA ALA A 236 -27.01 -5.57 -3.57
C ALA A 236 -25.95 -6.69 -3.52
N HIS A 237 -25.67 -7.25 -2.35
CA HIS A 237 -24.74 -8.35 -2.16
C HIS A 237 -25.18 -9.62 -2.86
N GLN A 238 -26.48 -9.96 -2.83
CA GLN A 238 -27.02 -11.12 -3.56
C GLN A 238 -26.85 -10.97 -5.07
N GLU A 239 -27.21 -9.80 -5.63
CA GLU A 239 -27.06 -9.52 -7.07
C GLU A 239 -25.56 -9.54 -7.46
N PHE A 240 -24.72 -8.93 -6.66
CA PHE A 240 -23.29 -8.84 -6.84
C PHE A 240 -22.60 -10.22 -6.83
N THR A 241 -22.90 -11.06 -5.83
CA THR A 241 -22.29 -12.40 -5.73
C THR A 241 -22.72 -13.32 -6.87
N ALA A 242 -23.95 -13.18 -7.37
CA ALA A 242 -24.39 -13.89 -8.57
C ALA A 242 -23.55 -13.45 -9.79
N THR A 243 -23.37 -12.14 -10.00
CA THR A 243 -22.54 -11.62 -11.09
C THR A 243 -21.08 -12.07 -10.98
N CYS A 244 -20.49 -12.02 -9.78
CA CYS A 244 -19.13 -12.52 -9.56
C CYS A 244 -19.00 -14.01 -9.87
N SER A 245 -19.98 -14.82 -9.50
CA SER A 245 -20.00 -16.26 -9.78
C SER A 245 -20.13 -16.56 -11.28
N GLU A 246 -20.95 -15.79 -12.01
CA GLU A 246 -21.09 -15.90 -13.47
C GLU A 246 -19.81 -15.55 -14.22
N LEU A 247 -18.99 -14.63 -13.67
CA LEU A 247 -17.76 -14.15 -14.26
C LEU A 247 -16.50 -14.84 -13.70
N ASP A 248 -16.66 -15.85 -12.86
CA ASP A 248 -15.56 -16.55 -12.16
C ASP A 248 -14.62 -15.59 -11.38
N LEU A 249 -15.21 -14.55 -10.77
CA LEU A 249 -14.48 -13.58 -9.95
C LEU A 249 -14.57 -13.94 -8.47
N PRO A 250 -13.46 -14.16 -7.78
CA PRO A 250 -13.47 -14.40 -6.34
C PRO A 250 -13.93 -13.13 -5.60
N TRP A 251 -14.77 -13.31 -4.57
CA TRP A 251 -15.33 -12.22 -3.79
C TRP A 251 -15.26 -12.42 -2.28
N LYS A 252 -15.20 -13.69 -1.82
CA LYS A 252 -15.18 -14.00 -0.39
C LYS A 252 -13.93 -13.40 0.27
N PRO A 253 -14.02 -12.93 1.53
CA PRO A 253 -12.85 -12.48 2.25
C PRO A 253 -11.84 -13.62 2.46
N VAL A 254 -10.57 -13.30 2.27
CA VAL A 254 -9.43 -14.08 2.76
C VAL A 254 -8.64 -13.15 3.66
N GLU A 255 -8.43 -13.57 4.91
CA GLU A 255 -7.81 -12.74 5.92
C GLU A 255 -6.77 -13.53 6.71
N GLU A 256 -5.54 -13.04 6.70
CA GLU A 256 -4.38 -13.54 7.43
C GLU A 256 -3.55 -12.34 7.91
N LEU A 257 -4.16 -11.46 8.74
CA LEU A 257 -3.58 -10.17 9.09
C LEU A 257 -2.42 -10.27 10.07
N ASP A 258 -2.51 -11.10 11.09
CA ASP A 258 -1.53 -11.25 12.17
C ASP A 258 -0.87 -12.64 12.23
N SER A 259 -1.37 -13.60 11.49
CA SER A 259 -0.87 -14.98 11.44
C SER A 259 0.34 -15.18 10.52
N ARG A 260 0.77 -14.15 9.78
CA ARG A 260 1.84 -14.22 8.78
C ARG A 260 2.80 -13.05 8.86
N LEU A 261 4.02 -13.23 8.30
CA LEU A 261 4.99 -12.14 8.12
C LEU A 261 4.47 -11.11 7.12
N THR A 262 3.99 -11.57 5.95
CA THR A 262 3.30 -10.76 4.96
C THR A 262 1.79 -10.81 5.23
N GLY A 263 1.36 -10.14 6.31
CA GLY A 263 -0.04 -10.11 6.71
C GLY A 263 -0.91 -9.38 5.70
N PHE A 264 -2.09 -9.93 5.38
CA PHE A 264 -2.98 -9.34 4.39
C PHE A 264 -4.46 -9.67 4.66
N ARG A 265 -5.32 -8.89 4.03
CA ARG A 265 -6.74 -9.17 3.86
C ARG A 265 -7.15 -8.74 2.45
N ILE A 266 -7.93 -9.56 1.77
CA ILE A 266 -8.47 -9.28 0.46
C ILE A 266 -9.93 -9.74 0.37
N GLU A 267 -10.78 -8.90 -0.24
CA GLU A 267 -12.20 -9.20 -0.47
C GLU A 267 -12.77 -8.33 -1.58
N ARG A 268 -13.92 -8.72 -2.09
CA ARG A 268 -14.69 -7.90 -3.03
C ARG A 268 -16.10 -7.69 -2.48
N GLU A 269 -16.54 -6.44 -2.46
CA GLU A 269 -17.84 -6.05 -1.90
C GLU A 269 -18.62 -5.15 -2.86
N PRO A 270 -19.96 -5.17 -2.80
CA PRO A 270 -20.78 -4.26 -3.58
C PRO A 270 -20.62 -2.81 -3.10
N LEU A 271 -20.86 -1.87 -4.00
CA LEU A 271 -20.96 -0.45 -3.71
C LEU A 271 -22.44 -0.01 -3.70
N ASP A 272 -22.76 1.01 -2.91
CA ASP A 272 -24.09 1.66 -2.88
C ASP A 272 -24.28 2.62 -4.08
N LEU A 273 -25.37 3.35 -4.15
CA LEU A 273 -25.77 4.25 -5.25
C LEU A 273 -25.84 3.52 -6.59
N ALA A 274 -25.13 4.01 -7.61
CA ALA A 274 -25.07 3.34 -8.92
C ALA A 274 -24.30 2.03 -8.89
N GLY A 275 -23.47 1.81 -7.86
CA GLY A 275 -22.74 0.57 -7.64
C GLY A 275 -21.59 0.30 -8.60
N GLU A 276 -21.12 1.34 -9.32
CA GLU A 276 -20.12 1.18 -10.38
C GLU A 276 -18.71 1.59 -9.95
N SER A 277 -18.59 2.66 -9.13
CA SER A 277 -17.27 3.24 -8.83
C SER A 277 -17.26 4.14 -7.59
N PHE A 278 -16.05 4.47 -7.11
CA PHE A 278 -15.82 5.50 -6.08
C PHE A 278 -15.92 6.91 -6.66
N THR A 279 -17.15 7.35 -6.86
CA THR A 279 -17.48 8.71 -7.28
C THR A 279 -18.66 9.24 -6.45
N VAL A 280 -18.87 10.53 -6.42
CA VAL A 280 -19.95 11.13 -5.59
C VAL A 280 -21.37 10.72 -6.01
N ASP A 281 -21.54 10.17 -7.21
CA ASP A 281 -22.79 9.63 -7.73
C ASP A 281 -22.79 8.10 -7.90
N GLY A 282 -21.68 7.44 -7.56
CA GLY A 282 -21.48 5.98 -7.66
C GLY A 282 -21.35 5.46 -9.09
N LYS A 283 -21.35 6.32 -10.13
CA LYS A 283 -21.18 5.91 -11.52
C LYS A 283 -19.69 5.87 -11.87
N LYS A 284 -19.34 5.10 -12.88
CA LYS A 284 -17.97 4.98 -13.36
C LYS A 284 -17.29 6.34 -13.61
N ALA A 285 -16.02 6.44 -13.24
CA ALA A 285 -15.16 7.59 -13.47
C ALA A 285 -14.49 7.55 -14.84
N CYS A 286 -14.20 6.33 -15.34
CA CYS A 286 -13.63 6.11 -16.67
C CYS A 286 -14.61 5.32 -17.54
N THR A 287 -14.81 5.75 -18.79
CA THR A 287 -15.70 5.08 -19.75
C THR A 287 -15.10 3.78 -20.26
N ARG A 288 -13.76 3.70 -20.35
CA ARG A 288 -13.03 2.46 -20.63
C ARG A 288 -12.77 1.72 -19.35
N LEU A 289 -13.23 0.46 -19.27
CA LEU A 289 -12.96 -0.39 -18.13
C LEU A 289 -11.50 -0.88 -18.18
N LEU A 290 -10.92 -1.19 -17.00
CA LEU A 290 -9.50 -1.59 -16.86
C LEU A 290 -9.15 -2.83 -17.69
N ALA A 291 -10.09 -3.78 -17.77
CA ALA A 291 -9.96 -5.01 -18.52
C ALA A 291 -11.21 -5.21 -19.37
N ASP A 292 -11.36 -6.39 -19.96
CA ASP A 292 -12.54 -6.76 -20.78
C ASP A 292 -13.76 -7.10 -19.89
N PHE A 293 -13.98 -6.35 -18.84
CA PHE A 293 -15.15 -6.53 -17.97
C PHE A 293 -16.43 -6.17 -18.72
N PRO A 294 -17.48 -7.00 -18.64
CA PRO A 294 -18.74 -6.77 -19.34
C PRO A 294 -19.60 -5.68 -18.66
N THR A 295 -19.28 -5.32 -17.43
CA THR A 295 -20.02 -4.35 -16.62
C THR A 295 -19.12 -3.59 -15.65
N ALA A 296 -19.48 -2.37 -15.30
CA ALA A 296 -18.80 -1.62 -14.24
C ALA A 296 -19.30 -2.02 -12.82
N ARG A 297 -20.42 -2.74 -12.70
CA ARG A 297 -21.04 -3.11 -11.42
C ARG A 297 -20.43 -4.36 -10.82
N LEU A 298 -19.10 -4.34 -10.62
CA LEU A 298 -18.33 -5.44 -10.03
C LEU A 298 -17.92 -5.14 -8.58
N GLY A 299 -18.52 -4.11 -7.97
CA GLY A 299 -18.16 -3.69 -6.64
C GLY A 299 -16.73 -3.17 -6.54
N ARG A 300 -16.20 -3.14 -5.32
CA ARG A 300 -14.80 -2.82 -5.03
C ARG A 300 -14.04 -4.08 -4.63
N LEU A 301 -12.90 -4.32 -5.20
CA LEU A 301 -11.87 -5.19 -4.64
C LEU A 301 -11.08 -4.36 -3.64
N SER A 302 -11.02 -4.79 -2.38
CA SER A 302 -10.19 -4.15 -1.35
C SER A 302 -9.11 -5.12 -0.91
N MET A 303 -7.89 -4.65 -0.80
CA MET A 303 -6.78 -5.41 -0.25
C MET A 303 -6.00 -4.54 0.73
N HIS A 304 -5.71 -5.10 1.90
CA HIS A 304 -4.76 -4.55 2.86
C HIS A 304 -3.53 -5.45 2.91
N VAL A 305 -2.34 -4.85 2.90
CA VAL A 305 -1.07 -5.59 3.04
C VAL A 305 -0.21 -4.89 4.09
N GLN A 306 0.24 -5.65 5.07
CA GLN A 306 1.15 -5.16 6.10
C GLN A 306 2.58 -5.14 5.57
N PRO A 307 3.38 -4.14 5.96
CA PRO A 307 3.06 -3.07 6.91
C PRO A 307 2.46 -1.81 6.29
N ASN A 308 2.46 -1.63 4.95
CA ASN A 308 2.49 -0.29 4.40
C ASN A 308 1.54 -0.02 3.25
N ALA A 309 0.55 -0.88 2.99
CA ALA A 309 -0.27 -0.67 1.79
C ALA A 309 -1.74 -1.04 1.95
N TRP A 310 -2.55 -0.36 1.15
CA TRP A 310 -3.89 -0.83 0.79
C TRP A 310 -4.19 -0.49 -0.67
N PHE A 311 -5.20 -1.13 -1.20
CA PHE A 311 -5.55 -1.09 -2.61
C PHE A 311 -7.06 -1.19 -2.79
N HIS A 312 -7.58 -0.47 -3.79
CA HIS A 312 -8.95 -0.63 -4.26
C HIS A 312 -8.96 -0.83 -5.77
N GLY A 313 -9.49 -1.98 -6.20
CA GLY A 313 -9.73 -2.30 -7.61
C GLY A 313 -11.20 -2.17 -7.94
N LEU A 314 -11.51 -1.36 -8.94
CA LEU A 314 -12.83 -1.20 -9.54
C LEU A 314 -12.79 -1.71 -10.98
N ALA A 315 -13.93 -1.83 -11.62
CA ALA A 315 -13.94 -2.24 -13.02
C ALA A 315 -13.34 -1.15 -13.95
N ASP A 316 -13.47 0.12 -13.59
CA ASP A 316 -13.11 1.26 -14.42
C ASP A 316 -11.75 1.89 -14.08
N HIS A 317 -11.26 1.70 -12.86
CA HIS A 317 -9.97 2.19 -12.41
C HIS A 317 -9.48 1.42 -11.18
N ALA A 318 -8.22 1.63 -10.81
CA ALA A 318 -7.68 1.17 -9.54
C ALA A 318 -6.99 2.30 -8.81
N VAL A 319 -6.96 2.21 -7.47
CA VAL A 319 -6.26 3.16 -6.60
C VAL A 319 -5.38 2.37 -5.65
N THR A 320 -4.09 2.72 -5.60
CA THR A 320 -3.13 2.14 -4.66
C THR A 320 -2.67 3.19 -3.66
N PHE A 321 -2.36 2.73 -2.45
CA PHE A 321 -1.87 3.56 -1.37
C PHE A 321 -0.61 2.92 -0.77
N SER A 322 0.46 3.70 -0.71
CA SER A 322 1.73 3.31 -0.10
C SER A 322 2.08 4.26 1.04
N VAL A 323 2.38 3.70 2.19
CA VAL A 323 2.71 4.43 3.43
C VAL A 323 4.18 4.25 3.74
N LEU A 324 4.93 5.34 3.78
CA LEU A 324 6.36 5.34 4.08
C LEU A 324 6.66 6.28 5.24
N PRO A 325 7.24 5.80 6.35
CA PRO A 325 7.59 6.64 7.48
C PRO A 325 8.76 7.58 7.12
N ILE A 326 8.57 8.89 7.34
CA ILE A 326 9.61 9.91 7.14
C ILE A 326 10.31 10.24 8.46
N ALA A 327 9.53 10.35 9.53
CA ALA A 327 9.97 10.71 10.87
C ALA A 327 9.01 10.09 11.90
N PRO A 328 9.31 10.13 13.20
CA PRO A 328 8.40 9.61 14.24
C PRO A 328 6.98 10.19 14.15
N ASP A 329 6.87 11.43 13.70
CA ASP A 329 5.66 12.26 13.64
C ASP A 329 5.23 12.63 12.21
N ARG A 330 5.87 12.06 11.19
CA ARG A 330 5.56 12.35 9.78
C ARG A 330 5.60 11.12 8.92
N THR A 331 4.59 10.98 8.09
CA THR A 331 4.38 9.83 7.21
C THR A 331 4.05 10.30 5.80
N LEU A 332 4.72 9.76 4.80
CA LEU A 332 4.35 9.93 3.40
C LEU A 332 3.25 8.94 3.04
N LEU A 333 2.13 9.46 2.58
CA LEU A 333 1.07 8.70 1.92
C LEU A 333 1.11 9.02 0.42
N ARG A 334 1.41 8.01 -0.39
CA ARG A 334 1.36 8.09 -1.85
C ARG A 334 0.11 7.40 -2.36
N THR A 335 -0.68 8.10 -3.15
CA THR A 335 -1.89 7.58 -3.80
C THR A 335 -1.70 7.60 -5.31
N THR A 336 -1.86 6.46 -5.98
CA THR A 336 -1.71 6.34 -7.44
C THR A 336 -3.01 5.83 -8.05
N TRP A 337 -3.52 6.52 -9.08
CA TRP A 337 -4.70 6.11 -9.84
C TRP A 337 -4.29 5.50 -11.17
N LEU A 338 -4.80 4.31 -11.43
CA LEU A 338 -4.58 3.57 -12.67
C LEU A 338 -5.88 3.51 -13.47
N VAL A 339 -5.77 3.76 -14.77
CA VAL A 339 -6.88 3.64 -15.73
C VAL A 339 -6.46 2.75 -16.90
N HIS A 340 -7.40 2.36 -17.74
CA HIS A 340 -7.10 1.60 -18.96
C HIS A 340 -6.01 2.29 -19.78
N LYS A 341 -5.04 1.52 -20.32
CA LYS A 341 -3.88 2.04 -21.05
C LYS A 341 -4.24 3.00 -22.19
N ASP A 342 -5.35 2.75 -22.90
CA ASP A 342 -5.82 3.55 -24.02
C ASP A 342 -6.86 4.63 -23.63
N ALA A 343 -7.17 4.79 -22.33
CA ALA A 343 -8.08 5.84 -21.89
C ALA A 343 -7.44 7.21 -22.08
N VAL A 344 -8.19 8.19 -22.56
CA VAL A 344 -7.70 9.56 -22.84
C VAL A 344 -8.39 10.53 -21.90
N GLU A 345 -7.61 11.32 -21.17
CA GLU A 345 -8.12 12.41 -20.34
C GLU A 345 -8.92 13.41 -21.15
N GLY A 346 -10.00 13.93 -20.60
CA GLY A 346 -10.94 14.82 -21.27
C GLY A 346 -11.92 14.13 -22.22
N ARG A 347 -11.69 12.85 -22.56
CA ARG A 347 -12.60 12.05 -23.39
C ARG A 347 -13.17 10.85 -22.65
N ASP A 348 -12.30 10.03 -22.08
CA ASP A 348 -12.68 8.77 -21.43
C ASP A 348 -12.79 8.94 -19.91
N TYR A 349 -12.04 9.86 -19.31
CA TYR A 349 -12.10 10.24 -17.90
C TYR A 349 -11.74 11.71 -17.71
N ASP A 350 -12.15 12.25 -16.59
CA ASP A 350 -11.78 13.56 -16.06
C ASP A 350 -11.06 13.36 -14.72
N LEU A 351 -9.93 14.04 -14.52
CA LEU A 351 -9.10 13.86 -13.31
C LEU A 351 -9.83 14.26 -12.04
N ASP A 352 -10.61 15.36 -12.06
CA ASP A 352 -11.33 15.77 -10.86
C ASP A 352 -12.37 14.73 -10.46
N ARG A 353 -13.14 14.21 -11.43
CA ARG A 353 -14.12 13.14 -11.17
C ARG A 353 -13.44 11.85 -10.66
N LEU A 354 -12.32 11.46 -11.29
CA LEU A 354 -11.57 10.26 -10.94
C LEU A 354 -11.00 10.33 -9.52
N THR A 355 -10.52 11.49 -9.11
CA THR A 355 -9.71 11.62 -7.89
C THR A 355 -10.47 12.19 -6.70
N THR A 356 -11.60 12.88 -6.89
CA THR A 356 -12.29 13.66 -5.85
C THR A 356 -12.53 12.87 -4.58
N VAL A 357 -13.08 11.66 -4.67
CA VAL A 357 -13.42 10.88 -3.47
C VAL A 357 -12.17 10.65 -2.62
N TRP A 358 -11.11 10.08 -3.19
CA TRP A 358 -9.92 9.75 -2.42
C TRP A 358 -9.07 10.97 -2.04
N ARG A 359 -9.05 12.03 -2.86
CA ARG A 359 -8.40 13.29 -2.45
C ARG A 359 -9.06 13.90 -1.22
N GLN A 360 -10.38 13.95 -1.20
CA GLN A 360 -11.13 14.48 -0.05
C GLN A 360 -10.98 13.57 1.18
N THR A 361 -11.09 12.25 0.98
CA THR A 361 -10.89 11.27 2.05
C THR A 361 -9.50 11.41 2.68
N ASN A 362 -8.44 11.42 1.88
CA ASN A 362 -7.07 11.58 2.36
C ASN A 362 -6.86 12.90 3.14
N ASP A 363 -7.46 14.02 2.70
CA ASP A 363 -7.39 15.30 3.42
C ASP A 363 -8.13 15.27 4.77
N GLN A 364 -9.25 14.56 4.84
CA GLN A 364 -10.01 14.37 6.06
C GLN A 364 -9.25 13.45 7.03
N ASP A 365 -8.72 12.33 6.54
CA ASP A 365 -7.91 11.38 7.31
C ASP A 365 -6.64 12.02 7.84
N ARG A 366 -5.94 12.82 7.05
CA ARG A 366 -4.78 13.61 7.51
C ARG A 366 -5.12 14.46 8.75
N THR A 367 -6.34 14.99 8.81
CA THR A 367 -6.80 15.76 9.97
C THR A 367 -7.05 14.85 11.17
N PHE A 368 -7.63 13.67 10.97
CA PHE A 368 -7.85 12.70 12.05
C PHE A 368 -6.53 12.14 12.58
N VAL A 369 -5.62 11.75 11.70
CA VAL A 369 -4.29 11.26 12.07
C VAL A 369 -3.48 12.30 12.86
N ALA A 370 -3.50 13.57 12.43
CA ALA A 370 -2.82 14.65 13.15
C ALA A 370 -3.39 14.86 14.56
N ARG A 371 -4.72 14.79 14.72
CA ARG A 371 -5.37 14.89 16.03
C ARG A 371 -5.09 13.68 16.91
N ALA A 372 -5.13 12.47 16.34
CA ALA A 372 -4.77 11.25 17.06
C ALA A 372 -3.32 11.31 17.54
N HIS A 373 -2.38 11.74 16.66
CA HIS A 373 -0.97 11.87 17.04
C HIS A 373 -0.75 12.90 18.17
N ALA A 374 -1.45 14.03 18.14
CA ALA A 374 -1.42 14.99 19.21
C ALA A 374 -1.97 14.40 20.53
N GLY A 375 -3.05 13.61 20.46
CA GLY A 375 -3.66 12.96 21.60
C GLY A 375 -2.76 11.89 22.24
N VAL A 376 -2.17 11.00 21.44
CA VAL A 376 -1.26 9.96 21.96
C VAL A 376 0.07 10.51 22.48
N SER A 377 0.37 11.78 22.17
CA SER A 377 1.53 12.53 22.70
C SER A 377 1.23 13.20 24.05
N ASP A 378 -0.03 13.29 24.46
CA ASP A 378 -0.42 13.92 25.72
C ASP A 378 -0.06 13.00 26.91
N PRO A 379 0.51 13.52 28.00
CA PRO A 379 0.80 12.72 29.22
C PRO A 379 -0.42 12.04 29.85
N ALA A 380 -1.63 12.51 29.56
CA ALA A 380 -2.89 11.93 30.03
C ALA A 380 -3.38 10.74 29.18
N TYR A 381 -2.70 10.47 28.03
CA TYR A 381 -3.10 9.37 27.18
C TYR A 381 -2.94 8.00 27.85
N VAL A 382 -3.99 7.22 27.79
CA VAL A 382 -3.99 5.80 28.20
C VAL A 382 -4.58 4.99 27.05
N PRO A 383 -3.95 3.86 26.66
CA PRO A 383 -4.50 2.98 25.63
C PRO A 383 -5.96 2.61 25.85
N GLY A 384 -6.82 2.93 24.88
CA GLY A 384 -8.26 2.62 24.92
C GLY A 384 -8.58 1.26 24.30
N PRO A 385 -9.73 0.66 24.63
CA PRO A 385 -10.15 -0.61 24.06
C PRO A 385 -10.65 -0.43 22.62
N TYR A 386 -10.34 -1.40 21.75
CA TYR A 386 -10.95 -1.53 20.44
C TYR A 386 -12.36 -2.13 20.54
N LEU A 387 -13.26 -1.62 19.72
CA LEU A 387 -14.62 -2.13 19.58
C LEU A 387 -14.69 -3.22 18.49
N PRO A 388 -15.74 -4.04 18.45
CA PRO A 388 -15.83 -5.15 17.48
C PRO A 388 -15.59 -4.77 16.02
N PRO A 389 -16.03 -3.60 15.49
CA PRO A 389 -15.72 -3.19 14.12
C PRO A 389 -14.24 -2.84 13.88
N GLU A 390 -13.44 -2.66 14.94
CA GLU A 390 -12.02 -2.29 14.90
C GLU A 390 -11.08 -3.51 15.00
N TYR A 391 -11.59 -4.73 14.82
CA TYR A 391 -10.80 -5.96 14.96
C TYR A 391 -9.59 -6.03 14.02
N GLN A 392 -9.66 -5.39 12.84
CA GLN A 392 -8.52 -5.34 11.92
C GLN A 392 -7.41 -4.40 12.42
N VAL A 393 -7.78 -3.37 13.20
CA VAL A 393 -6.81 -2.51 13.89
C VAL A 393 -6.10 -3.32 14.99
N ASP A 394 -6.86 -4.09 15.78
CA ASP A 394 -6.29 -4.97 16.80
C ASP A 394 -5.33 -6.01 16.19
N ALA A 395 -5.71 -6.64 15.07
CA ALA A 395 -4.86 -7.56 14.33
C ALA A 395 -3.57 -6.89 13.79
N PHE A 396 -3.66 -5.67 13.27
CA PHE A 396 -2.49 -4.89 12.86
C PHE A 396 -1.54 -4.63 14.04
N CYS A 397 -2.08 -4.19 15.17
CA CYS A 397 -1.29 -3.92 16.37
C CYS A 397 -0.68 -5.21 16.96
N SER A 398 -1.37 -6.36 16.84
CA SER A 398 -0.85 -7.66 17.20
C SER A 398 0.35 -8.04 16.34
N TRP A 399 0.16 -8.00 15.02
CA TRP A 399 1.21 -8.24 14.04
C TRP A 399 2.44 -7.35 14.29
N TYR A 400 2.24 -6.06 14.54
CA TYR A 400 3.32 -5.12 14.84
C TYR A 400 4.09 -5.50 16.11
N ALA A 401 3.37 -5.81 17.20
CA ALA A 401 3.98 -6.19 18.48
C ALA A 401 4.84 -7.45 18.34
N ASP A 402 4.37 -8.44 17.56
CA ASP A 402 5.12 -9.65 17.29
C ASP A 402 6.43 -9.37 16.53
N ARG A 403 6.39 -8.51 15.50
CA ARG A 403 7.60 -8.13 14.75
C ARG A 403 8.65 -7.45 15.62
N VAL A 404 8.20 -6.54 16.50
CA VAL A 404 9.11 -5.84 17.43
C VAL A 404 9.67 -6.80 18.47
N THR A 405 8.84 -7.69 19.02
CA THR A 405 9.28 -8.69 20.01
C THR A 405 10.30 -9.66 19.42
N GLU A 406 10.06 -10.19 18.24
CA GLU A 406 11.00 -11.06 17.52
C GLU A 406 12.34 -10.37 17.23
N HIS A 407 12.31 -9.09 16.89
CA HIS A 407 13.51 -8.31 16.67
C HIS A 407 14.34 -8.11 17.94
N GLN A 408 13.69 -7.92 19.09
CA GLN A 408 14.35 -7.72 20.37
C GLN A 408 15.00 -9.00 20.92
N GLN A 409 14.54 -10.17 20.47
CA GLN A 409 15.07 -11.48 20.86
C GLN A 409 16.29 -11.93 20.05
N GLN A 410 16.63 -11.23 18.99
CA GLN A 410 17.78 -11.50 18.10
C GLN A 410 19.00 -10.65 18.44
#